data_4bdeb4ff7f9a49b9e92ac5cbd44bc066
#
_entry.id   4bdeb4ff7f9a49b9e92ac5cbd44bc066
#
_cell.length_a   1.000
_cell.length_b   1.000
_cell.length_c   1.000
_cell.angle_alpha   90.00
_cell.angle_beta   90.00
_cell.angle_gamma   90.00
#
_symmetry.space_group_name_H-M   'P 1'
#
loop_
_entity.id
_entity.type
_entity.pdbx_description
1 polymer ?
#
loop_
_entity_poly.entity_id
_entity_poly.type
_entity_poly.pdbx_seq_one_letter_code
_entity_poly.pdbx_strand_id
1 'polypeptide(L)'
;MSYAQRFSLASLFAITASAASAADLTPPAPAPVEGWTITLGVGPEVFNSFPGASSVSIWPTGYISYRRLGEPEPFVSPDDGLGIALLDLPWIKAGPVARFISERTLSGGFGTLGNNNNFFGLHNVGFTAEIGGFLELWPADFLRARFEARQGVSGAQGFDGNIELDFVQRYGPWTFSVGPRFQFGDDQFVNAYFSVTPAEAAVNGNVFAYQAHGGLTSVGGLGAIKYAFSPAWSTTVFGGVNRYTGSASGSPIPNRLGSLDDLTAGVIVAYTFTWNGF
;
A
#
# COMPACT_ATOMS: atom_id res chain seq x y z
N MET A 1 -46.45 -43.95 82.29
CA MET A 1 -45.26 -44.77 82.43
C MET A 1 -44.20 -44.14 81.55
N SER A 2 -43.46 -43.29 82.05
CA SER A 2 -42.15 -43.20 82.65
C SER A 2 -41.06 -43.96 81.86
N TYR A 3 -40.13 -43.24 81.28
CA TYR A 3 -38.71 -43.44 81.55
C TYR A 3 -37.87 -42.22 81.03
N ALA A 4 -36.99 -41.83 81.94
CA ALA A 4 -36.15 -40.64 81.84
C ALA A 4 -34.93 -40.83 80.91
N GLN A 5 -34.55 -39.75 80.32
CA GLN A 5 -33.29 -39.63 79.56
C GLN A 5 -32.23 -38.92 80.37
N ARG A 6 -31.05 -39.49 80.34
CA ARG A 6 -29.83 -38.86 80.89
C ARG A 6 -29.03 -38.21 79.73
N PHE A 7 -28.76 -36.95 79.91
CA PHE A 7 -27.84 -36.19 79.05
C PHE A 7 -26.38 -36.48 79.38
N SER A 8 -25.57 -36.73 78.36
CA SER A 8 -24.11 -36.70 78.49
C SER A 8 -23.60 -35.61 77.52
N LEU A 9 -22.99 -34.57 78.13
CA LEU A 9 -22.24 -33.56 77.41
C LEU A 9 -20.87 -34.13 77.00
N ALA A 10 -20.61 -34.21 75.69
CA ALA A 10 -19.29 -34.43 75.21
C ALA A 10 -18.81 -33.12 74.55
N SER A 11 -17.83 -32.49 75.16
CA SER A 11 -17.19 -31.27 74.64
C SER A 11 -16.26 -31.61 73.49
N LEU A 12 -16.62 -31.19 72.34
CA LEU A 12 -15.74 -31.31 71.13
C LEU A 12 -14.89 -30.07 71.05
N PHE A 13 -13.58 -30.19 71.28
CA PHE A 13 -12.59 -29.18 70.99
C PHE A 13 -12.35 -29.19 69.47
N ALA A 14 -12.82 -28.16 68.74
CA ALA A 14 -12.48 -27.95 67.36
C ALA A 14 -11.15 -27.20 67.27
N ILE A 15 -10.10 -27.86 66.79
CA ILE A 15 -8.84 -27.28 66.47
C ILE A 15 -9.01 -26.65 65.05
N THR A 16 -9.12 -25.33 65.00
CA THR A 16 -9.07 -24.60 63.70
C THR A 16 -7.64 -24.53 63.26
N ALA A 17 -7.26 -25.40 62.32
CA ALA A 17 -6.01 -25.22 61.51
C ALA A 17 -6.20 -24.04 60.56
N SER A 18 -5.59 -22.91 60.87
CA SER A 18 -5.44 -21.80 59.93
C SER A 18 -4.47 -22.25 58.84
N ALA A 19 -5.02 -22.60 57.66
CA ALA A 19 -4.24 -22.73 56.46
C ALA A 19 -3.67 -21.34 56.11
N ALA A 20 -2.39 -21.16 56.35
CA ALA A 20 -1.65 -20.02 55.79
C ALA A 20 -1.70 -20.19 54.26
N SER A 21 -2.49 -19.38 53.56
CA SER A 21 -2.40 -19.25 52.11
C SER A 21 -0.99 -18.78 51.80
N ALA A 22 -0.14 -19.66 51.26
CA ALA A 22 1.05 -19.24 50.59
C ALA A 22 0.60 -18.29 49.46
N ALA A 23 0.89 -17.02 49.61
CA ALA A 23 0.69 -16.05 48.53
C ALA A 23 1.46 -16.60 47.33
N ASP A 24 0.71 -16.92 46.28
CA ASP A 24 1.25 -17.37 45.02
C ASP A 24 2.10 -16.20 44.48
N LEU A 25 3.43 -16.30 44.68
CA LEU A 25 4.40 -15.36 44.14
C LEU A 25 4.57 -15.67 42.64
N THR A 26 3.48 -15.57 41.88
CA THR A 26 3.61 -15.44 40.42
C THR A 26 4.47 -14.20 40.17
N PRO A 27 5.64 -14.33 39.51
CA PRO A 27 6.41 -13.17 39.16
C PRO A 27 5.49 -12.18 38.43
N PRO A 28 5.55 -10.88 38.75
CA PRO A 28 4.77 -9.91 38.01
C PRO A 28 5.03 -10.11 36.53
N ALA A 29 3.96 -10.16 35.73
CA ALA A 29 4.09 -10.25 34.29
C ALA A 29 5.07 -9.17 33.84
N PRO A 30 6.06 -9.50 32.98
CA PRO A 30 7.02 -8.50 32.49
C PRO A 30 6.22 -7.29 32.00
N ALA A 31 6.63 -6.10 32.44
CA ALA A 31 6.02 -4.85 32.01
C ALA A 31 5.94 -4.83 30.49
N PRO A 32 4.82 -4.37 29.90
CA PRO A 32 4.72 -4.24 28.45
C PRO A 32 5.95 -3.49 27.96
N VAL A 33 6.67 -4.05 27.00
CA VAL A 33 7.81 -3.39 26.41
C VAL A 33 7.25 -2.22 25.59
N GLU A 34 7.28 -1.01 26.14
CA GLU A 34 6.85 0.19 25.46
C GLU A 34 7.89 0.57 24.40
N GLY A 35 7.45 0.85 23.21
CA GLY A 35 8.31 1.24 22.10
C GLY A 35 7.68 0.95 20.75
N TRP A 36 8.29 1.54 19.73
CA TRP A 36 7.90 1.38 18.35
C TRP A 36 9.03 0.73 17.54
N THR A 37 8.65 -0.08 16.60
CA THR A 37 9.56 -0.56 15.57
C THR A 37 9.20 0.19 14.29
N ILE A 38 10.20 0.87 13.72
CA ILE A 38 10.06 1.66 12.50
C ILE A 38 10.89 0.99 11.41
N THR A 39 10.30 0.83 10.23
CA THR A 39 10.99 0.33 9.04
C THR A 39 10.97 1.40 7.96
N LEU A 40 12.14 1.72 7.43
CA LEU A 40 12.33 2.64 6.31
C LEU A 40 12.87 1.85 5.13
N GLY A 41 12.12 1.81 4.04
CA GLY A 41 12.52 1.19 2.78
C GLY A 41 12.79 2.24 1.72
N VAL A 42 13.86 2.07 0.93
CA VAL A 42 14.17 2.93 -0.21
C VAL A 42 14.89 2.13 -1.29
N GLY A 43 14.67 2.49 -2.54
CA GLY A 43 15.35 1.88 -3.67
C GLY A 43 14.96 2.48 -5.02
N PRO A 44 15.58 2.07 -6.10
CA PRO A 44 15.20 2.47 -7.45
C PRO A 44 13.98 1.70 -7.95
N GLU A 45 13.12 2.41 -8.67
CA GLU A 45 12.00 1.88 -9.43
C GLU A 45 12.08 2.37 -10.86
N VAL A 46 11.84 1.48 -11.81
CA VAL A 46 11.67 1.75 -13.24
C VAL A 46 10.21 1.60 -13.59
N PHE A 47 9.63 2.59 -14.24
CA PHE A 47 8.21 2.61 -14.63
C PHE A 47 8.01 3.44 -15.90
N ASN A 48 6.86 3.33 -16.57
CA ASN A 48 6.51 4.18 -17.69
C ASN A 48 6.42 5.63 -17.22
N SER A 49 7.08 6.56 -17.92
CA SER A 49 7.33 7.93 -17.48
C SER A 49 6.08 8.70 -17.06
N PHE A 50 4.93 8.42 -17.71
CA PHE A 50 3.60 8.93 -17.39
C PHE A 50 2.54 8.00 -17.97
N PRO A 51 1.26 8.12 -17.57
CA PRO A 51 0.18 7.28 -18.10
C PRO A 51 0.10 7.32 -19.63
N GLY A 52 0.25 6.14 -20.27
CA GLY A 52 0.25 5.96 -21.71
C GLY A 52 1.59 6.17 -22.41
N ALA A 53 2.69 6.44 -21.69
CA ALA A 53 4.03 6.58 -22.27
C ALA A 53 4.62 5.23 -22.67
N SER A 54 5.52 5.26 -23.70
CA SER A 54 6.45 4.16 -23.99
C SER A 54 7.85 4.42 -23.43
N SER A 55 8.17 5.67 -23.10
CA SER A 55 9.40 6.02 -22.39
C SER A 55 9.34 5.57 -20.93
N VAL A 56 10.50 5.28 -20.36
CA VAL A 56 10.62 4.85 -18.96
C VAL A 56 11.35 5.89 -18.14
N SER A 57 11.02 5.94 -16.85
CA SER A 57 11.72 6.76 -15.85
C SER A 57 12.28 5.89 -14.74
N ILE A 58 13.34 6.37 -14.12
CA ILE A 58 13.89 5.78 -12.89
C ILE A 58 13.72 6.78 -11.77
N TRP A 59 12.96 6.39 -10.75
CA TRP A 59 12.74 7.22 -9.56
C TRP A 59 13.13 6.46 -8.29
N PRO A 60 13.42 7.19 -7.21
CA PRO A 60 13.45 6.58 -5.90
C PRO A 60 12.03 6.19 -5.49
N THR A 61 11.85 4.94 -5.11
CA THR A 61 10.65 4.43 -4.45
C THR A 61 10.95 4.05 -3.02
N GLY A 62 9.93 3.90 -2.19
CA GLY A 62 10.13 3.46 -0.82
C GLY A 62 8.87 3.56 0.02
N TYR A 63 8.99 3.10 1.25
CA TYR A 63 7.90 3.11 2.21
C TYR A 63 8.39 3.38 3.64
N ILE A 64 7.46 3.80 4.47
CA ILE A 64 7.63 3.87 5.92
C ILE A 64 6.56 2.99 6.53
N SER A 65 6.95 2.08 7.41
CA SER A 65 6.02 1.32 8.23
C SER A 65 6.39 1.39 9.69
N TYR A 66 5.41 1.27 10.57
CA TYR A 66 5.59 1.31 12.00
C TYR A 66 4.67 0.28 12.66
N ARG A 67 5.10 -0.22 13.82
CA ARG A 67 4.34 -1.15 14.65
C ARG A 67 4.77 -1.02 16.11
N ARG A 68 3.96 -1.48 17.03
CA ARG A 68 4.39 -1.61 18.42
C ARG A 68 5.46 -2.70 18.54
N LEU A 69 6.36 -2.52 19.49
CA LEU A 69 7.39 -3.52 19.76
C LEU A 69 6.74 -4.86 20.12
N GLY A 70 7.19 -5.94 19.45
CA GLY A 70 6.62 -7.29 19.61
C GLY A 70 5.47 -7.65 18.66
N GLU A 71 4.90 -6.69 17.93
CA GLU A 71 3.92 -6.98 16.88
C GLU A 71 4.60 -7.51 15.60
N PRO A 72 3.91 -8.36 14.81
CA PRO A 72 4.42 -8.81 13.53
C PRO A 72 4.61 -7.65 12.55
N GLU A 73 5.57 -7.78 11.64
CA GLU A 73 5.80 -6.76 10.62
C GLU A 73 4.59 -6.62 9.70
N PRO A 74 4.03 -5.39 9.55
CA PRO A 74 2.95 -5.17 8.61
C PRO A 74 3.44 -5.40 7.17
N PHE A 75 2.57 -5.94 6.35
CA PHE A 75 2.83 -6.02 4.92
C PHE A 75 2.62 -4.63 4.30
N VAL A 76 3.49 -4.25 3.39
CA VAL A 76 3.38 -3.05 2.54
C VAL A 76 3.67 -3.51 1.12
N SER A 77 2.75 -3.26 0.20
CA SER A 77 2.99 -3.51 -1.23
C SER A 77 3.90 -2.41 -1.80
N PRO A 78 4.83 -2.74 -2.71
CA PRO A 78 5.72 -1.75 -3.30
C PRO A 78 5.02 -0.61 -4.04
N ASP A 79 3.80 -0.85 -4.53
CA ASP A 79 2.98 0.13 -5.26
C ASP A 79 1.92 0.84 -4.40
N ASP A 80 1.90 0.59 -3.08
CA ASP A 80 1.06 1.36 -2.16
C ASP A 80 1.41 2.85 -2.22
N GLY A 81 0.39 3.71 -2.18
CA GLY A 81 0.61 5.13 -1.95
C GLY A 81 1.25 5.40 -0.58
N LEU A 82 1.93 6.53 -0.46
CA LEU A 82 2.53 6.96 0.81
C LEU A 82 1.41 7.26 1.82
N GLY A 83 1.14 6.33 2.71
CA GLY A 83 0.02 6.38 3.65
C GLY A 83 0.43 6.22 5.11
N ILE A 84 -0.39 6.77 6.00
CA ILE A 84 -0.28 6.60 7.45
C ILE A 84 -1.61 6.05 7.96
N ALA A 85 -1.58 4.88 8.61
CA ALA A 85 -2.78 4.32 9.22
C ALA A 85 -3.15 5.09 10.49
N LEU A 86 -4.28 5.80 10.48
CA LEU A 86 -4.86 6.43 11.66
C LEU A 86 -5.78 5.44 12.40
N LEU A 87 -6.47 4.58 11.67
CA LEU A 87 -7.13 3.39 12.18
C LEU A 87 -6.21 2.21 11.87
N ASP A 88 -5.70 1.54 12.90
CA ASP A 88 -4.78 0.40 12.77
C ASP A 88 -5.25 -0.75 13.66
N LEU A 89 -6.10 -1.61 13.10
CA LEU A 89 -6.58 -2.84 13.72
C LEU A 89 -6.06 -4.04 12.92
N PRO A 90 -6.00 -5.24 13.51
CA PRO A 90 -5.42 -6.41 12.84
C PRO A 90 -6.05 -6.75 11.47
N TRP A 91 -7.34 -6.46 11.29
CA TRP A 91 -8.11 -6.83 10.10
C TRP A 91 -8.53 -5.63 9.23
N ILE A 92 -8.36 -4.39 9.72
CA ILE A 92 -8.72 -3.17 8.99
C ILE A 92 -7.76 -2.04 9.34
N LYS A 93 -7.26 -1.35 8.30
CA LYS A 93 -6.48 -0.14 8.44
C LYS A 93 -7.06 0.93 7.54
N ALA A 94 -7.02 2.18 7.97
CA ALA A 94 -7.45 3.30 7.16
C ALA A 94 -6.69 4.58 7.53
N GLY A 95 -6.51 5.46 6.58
CA GLY A 95 -5.84 6.72 6.82
C GLY A 95 -5.63 7.55 5.56
N PRO A 96 -4.94 8.68 5.68
CA PRO A 96 -4.57 9.50 4.55
C PRO A 96 -3.52 8.80 3.68
N VAL A 97 -3.55 9.12 2.39
CA VAL A 97 -2.58 8.64 1.40
C VAL A 97 -2.22 9.76 0.43
N ALA A 98 -0.98 9.75 -0.05
CA ALA A 98 -0.50 10.60 -1.11
C ALA A 98 0.18 9.76 -2.21
N ARG A 99 0.10 10.22 -3.45
CA ARG A 99 0.78 9.63 -4.60
C ARG A 99 1.33 10.74 -5.50
N PHE A 100 2.39 10.41 -6.23
CA PHE A 100 3.01 11.32 -7.18
C PHE A 100 3.11 10.66 -8.55
N ILE A 101 2.80 11.42 -9.61
CA ILE A 101 2.91 10.97 -11.00
C ILE A 101 3.82 11.97 -11.74
N SER A 102 4.74 11.44 -12.53
CA SER A 102 5.66 12.25 -13.32
C SER A 102 4.94 13.07 -14.38
N GLU A 103 5.56 14.16 -14.76
CA GLU A 103 5.05 15.07 -15.77
C GLU A 103 5.13 14.49 -17.19
N ARG A 104 4.14 14.84 -18.03
CA ARG A 104 4.19 14.62 -19.46
C ARG A 104 4.67 15.89 -20.15
N THR A 105 5.95 15.93 -20.54
CA THR A 105 6.59 17.00 -21.31
C THR A 105 7.42 16.39 -22.44
N LEU A 106 7.77 17.18 -23.46
CA LEU A 106 8.58 16.70 -24.58
C LEU A 106 10.00 16.26 -24.15
N SER A 107 10.56 16.97 -23.19
CA SER A 107 11.88 16.63 -22.63
C SER A 107 11.85 15.45 -21.66
N GLY A 108 10.65 14.98 -21.29
CA GLY A 108 10.46 14.06 -20.19
C GLY A 108 10.53 14.75 -18.84
N GLY A 109 10.03 14.07 -17.81
CA GLY A 109 10.13 14.49 -16.42
C GLY A 109 11.44 14.05 -15.77
N PHE A 110 11.54 14.28 -14.47
CA PHE A 110 12.68 13.82 -13.67
C PHE A 110 12.90 12.32 -13.86
N GLY A 111 14.15 11.92 -14.12
CA GLY A 111 14.55 10.52 -14.28
C GLY A 111 14.10 9.85 -15.58
N THR A 112 13.48 10.56 -16.52
CA THR A 112 13.07 9.99 -17.82
C THR A 112 14.30 9.59 -18.64
N LEU A 113 14.29 8.34 -19.11
CA LEU A 113 15.30 7.82 -20.02
C LEU A 113 14.81 7.97 -21.46
N GLY A 114 15.44 8.85 -22.22
CA GLY A 114 15.05 9.16 -23.60
C GLY A 114 14.29 10.48 -23.70
N ASN A 115 13.48 10.61 -24.76
CA ASN A 115 12.65 11.79 -25.02
C ASN A 115 11.23 11.38 -25.43
N ASN A 116 10.32 12.34 -25.39
CA ASN A 116 8.91 12.18 -25.74
C ASN A 116 8.55 12.99 -27.00
N ASN A 117 9.46 13.08 -27.97
CA ASN A 117 9.28 13.92 -29.17
C ASN A 117 8.04 13.56 -30.00
N ASN A 118 7.59 12.30 -29.94
CA ASN A 118 6.34 11.84 -30.56
C ASN A 118 5.08 12.47 -29.98
N PHE A 119 5.16 13.08 -28.78
CA PHE A 119 4.07 13.83 -28.13
C PHE A 119 4.03 15.30 -28.50
N PHE A 120 4.85 15.73 -29.48
CA PHE A 120 4.85 17.12 -29.97
C PHE A 120 3.43 17.55 -30.37
N GLY A 121 3.07 18.77 -29.97
CA GLY A 121 1.75 19.36 -30.26
C GLY A 121 0.65 18.97 -29.25
N LEU A 122 0.87 18.01 -28.38
CA LEU A 122 -0.07 17.70 -27.30
C LEU A 122 0.20 18.62 -26.10
N HIS A 123 -0.84 18.89 -25.32
CA HIS A 123 -0.71 19.66 -24.08
C HIS A 123 0.21 18.94 -23.09
N ASN A 124 0.94 19.72 -22.30
CA ASN A 124 1.72 19.21 -21.20
C ASN A 124 0.82 18.88 -20.00
N VAL A 125 1.17 17.84 -19.27
CA VAL A 125 0.63 17.56 -17.93
C VAL A 125 1.76 17.77 -16.95
N GLY A 126 1.59 18.70 -16.02
CA GLY A 126 2.59 18.98 -14.99
C GLY A 126 2.75 17.82 -14.00
N PHE A 127 3.77 17.90 -13.16
CA PHE A 127 3.95 16.98 -12.05
C PHE A 127 2.65 16.92 -11.21
N THR A 128 2.12 15.71 -11.09
CA THR A 128 0.85 15.49 -10.41
C THR A 128 1.11 15.00 -8.99
N ALA A 129 0.60 15.75 -8.01
CA ALA A 129 0.51 15.32 -6.63
C ALA A 129 -0.96 15.05 -6.29
N GLU A 130 -1.20 13.93 -5.67
CA GLU A 130 -2.52 13.44 -5.29
C GLU A 130 -2.57 13.21 -3.79
N ILE A 131 -3.68 13.59 -3.17
CA ILE A 131 -3.96 13.35 -1.75
C ILE A 131 -5.34 12.72 -1.60
N GLY A 132 -5.48 11.84 -0.63
CA GLY A 132 -6.74 11.14 -0.43
C GLY A 132 -6.74 10.25 0.79
N GLY A 133 -7.47 9.16 0.70
CA GLY A 133 -7.58 8.17 1.75
C GLY A 133 -7.41 6.75 1.24
N PHE A 134 -7.00 5.87 2.13
CA PHE A 134 -6.97 4.43 1.89
C PHE A 134 -7.78 3.67 2.93
N LEU A 135 -8.28 2.53 2.50
CA LEU A 135 -8.88 1.48 3.32
C LEU A 135 -8.22 0.16 2.97
N GLU A 136 -7.67 -0.52 3.98
CA GLU A 136 -7.04 -1.82 3.85
C GLU A 136 -7.79 -2.84 4.71
N LEU A 137 -8.11 -3.98 4.13
CA LEU A 137 -8.83 -5.07 4.78
C LEU A 137 -8.01 -6.36 4.69
N TRP A 138 -8.00 -7.12 5.78
CA TRP A 138 -7.39 -8.44 5.87
C TRP A 138 -8.47 -9.48 6.21
N PRO A 139 -9.22 -9.99 5.20
CA PRO A 139 -10.21 -11.04 5.43
C PRO A 139 -9.61 -12.35 5.94
N ALA A 140 -8.34 -12.57 5.66
CA ALA A 140 -7.52 -13.69 6.15
C ALA A 140 -6.05 -13.25 6.20
N ASP A 141 -5.20 -13.92 6.98
CA ASP A 141 -3.79 -13.59 7.17
C ASP A 141 -2.95 -13.59 5.87
N PHE A 142 -3.47 -14.27 4.86
CA PHE A 142 -2.83 -14.41 3.54
C PHE A 142 -3.49 -13.57 2.44
N LEU A 143 -4.59 -12.86 2.74
CA LEU A 143 -5.36 -12.11 1.74
C LEU A 143 -5.55 -10.67 2.20
N ARG A 144 -5.05 -9.74 1.42
CA ARG A 144 -5.21 -8.30 1.60
C ARG A 144 -6.06 -7.72 0.48
N ALA A 145 -6.94 -6.79 0.82
CA ALA A 145 -7.61 -5.91 -0.14
C ALA A 145 -7.34 -4.46 0.28
N ARG A 146 -6.84 -3.64 -0.65
CA ARG A 146 -6.60 -2.22 -0.40
C ARG A 146 -7.33 -1.39 -1.45
N PHE A 147 -7.95 -0.32 -0.99
CA PHE A 147 -8.67 0.67 -1.77
C PHE A 147 -8.03 2.02 -1.51
N GLU A 148 -7.66 2.72 -2.55
CA GLU A 148 -7.21 4.10 -2.47
C GLU A 148 -8.11 4.99 -3.32
N ALA A 149 -8.42 6.16 -2.80
CA ALA A 149 -9.19 7.17 -3.50
C ALA A 149 -8.52 8.52 -3.29
N ARG A 150 -8.12 9.18 -4.37
CA ARG A 150 -7.27 10.38 -4.34
C ARG A 150 -7.81 11.46 -5.25
N GLN A 151 -7.51 12.70 -4.91
CA GLN A 151 -7.77 13.91 -5.68
C GLN A 151 -6.45 14.56 -6.08
N GLY A 152 -6.27 14.82 -7.37
CA GLY A 152 -5.15 15.59 -7.88
C GLY A 152 -5.21 17.03 -7.39
N VAL A 153 -4.15 17.51 -6.74
CA VAL A 153 -4.01 18.88 -6.23
C VAL A 153 -3.04 19.71 -7.06
N SER A 154 -2.27 19.06 -7.94
CA SER A 154 -1.43 19.71 -8.96
C SER A 154 -1.35 18.81 -10.19
N GLY A 155 -0.89 19.34 -11.32
CA GLY A 155 -0.78 18.61 -12.59
C GLY A 155 -2.14 18.18 -13.13
N ALA A 156 -2.35 16.87 -13.29
CA ALA A 156 -3.67 16.33 -13.61
C ALA A 156 -4.57 16.51 -12.39
N GLN A 157 -5.54 17.41 -12.52
CA GLN A 157 -6.60 17.57 -11.55
C GLN A 157 -7.71 16.59 -11.91
N GLY A 158 -8.32 15.98 -10.93
CA GLY A 158 -9.34 14.98 -11.11
C GLY A 158 -9.26 13.97 -9.99
N PHE A 159 -10.21 13.07 -9.96
CA PHE A 159 -10.28 11.99 -8.98
C PHE A 159 -9.77 10.70 -9.62
N ASP A 160 -8.88 10.02 -8.93
CA ASP A 160 -8.44 8.68 -9.29
C ASP A 160 -8.44 7.74 -8.09
N GLY A 161 -8.30 6.47 -8.36
CA GLY A 161 -8.24 5.46 -7.32
C GLY A 161 -7.81 4.11 -7.85
N ASN A 162 -7.45 3.24 -6.91
CA ASN A 162 -7.11 1.86 -7.23
C ASN A 162 -7.70 0.88 -6.22
N ILE A 163 -7.88 -0.34 -6.71
CA ILE A 163 -8.21 -1.52 -5.92
C ILE A 163 -7.08 -2.51 -6.13
N GLU A 164 -6.50 -2.94 -5.04
CA GLU A 164 -5.40 -3.88 -5.00
C GLU A 164 -5.81 -5.09 -4.18
N LEU A 165 -5.56 -6.27 -4.70
CA LEU A 165 -5.69 -7.51 -3.95
C LEU A 165 -4.32 -8.16 -3.91
N ASP A 166 -3.90 -8.64 -2.74
CA ASP A 166 -2.64 -9.33 -2.57
C ASP A 166 -2.85 -10.67 -1.89
N PHE A 167 -2.36 -11.71 -2.53
CA PHE A 167 -2.13 -12.98 -1.87
C PHE A 167 -0.72 -12.94 -1.29
N VAL A 168 -0.63 -12.99 0.06
CA VAL A 168 0.62 -12.82 0.80
C VAL A 168 0.98 -14.11 1.52
N GLN A 169 2.13 -14.67 1.20
CA GLN A 169 2.62 -15.89 1.84
C GLN A 169 3.96 -15.63 2.53
N ARG A 170 4.02 -15.94 3.83
CA ARG A 170 5.24 -15.83 4.65
C ARG A 170 5.82 -17.21 4.91
N TYR A 171 7.12 -17.36 4.61
CA TYR A 171 7.84 -18.62 4.86
C TYR A 171 9.25 -18.32 5.36
N GLY A 172 9.46 -18.46 6.65
CA GLY A 172 10.73 -18.11 7.31
C GLY A 172 11.11 -16.65 7.02
N PRO A 173 12.30 -16.38 6.44
CA PRO A 173 12.75 -15.03 6.12
C PRO A 173 12.13 -14.48 4.82
N TRP A 174 11.34 -15.27 4.09
CA TRP A 174 10.72 -14.89 2.83
C TRP A 174 9.29 -14.41 3.00
N THR A 175 8.94 -13.37 2.26
CA THR A 175 7.55 -12.98 2.03
C THR A 175 7.33 -12.89 0.53
N PHE A 176 6.35 -13.59 0.03
CA PHE A 176 5.91 -13.56 -1.36
C PHE A 176 4.57 -12.86 -1.42
N SER A 177 4.37 -12.02 -2.41
CA SER A 177 3.06 -11.44 -2.69
C SER A 177 2.80 -11.41 -4.19
N VAL A 178 1.55 -11.60 -4.57
CA VAL A 178 1.08 -11.46 -5.94
C VAL A 178 -0.41 -11.14 -5.93
N GLY A 179 -0.83 -10.28 -6.85
CA GLY A 179 -2.26 -10.02 -6.97
C GLY A 179 -2.65 -9.02 -8.04
N PRO A 180 -3.94 -8.98 -8.37
CA PRO A 180 -4.48 -8.08 -9.38
C PRO A 180 -4.54 -6.63 -8.92
N ARG A 181 -4.51 -5.74 -9.91
CA ARG A 181 -4.58 -4.29 -9.78
C ARG A 181 -5.67 -3.75 -10.70
N PHE A 182 -6.47 -2.83 -10.19
CA PHE A 182 -7.50 -2.14 -10.94
C PHE A 182 -7.38 -0.64 -10.67
N GLN A 183 -7.32 0.17 -11.73
CA GLN A 183 -7.25 1.62 -11.61
C GLN A 183 -8.50 2.25 -12.20
N PHE A 184 -8.97 3.31 -11.56
CA PHE A 184 -10.14 4.09 -11.96
C PHE A 184 -9.76 5.57 -12.00
N GLY A 185 -10.42 6.31 -12.87
CA GLY A 185 -10.30 7.76 -12.91
C GLY A 185 -11.62 8.41 -13.32
N ASP A 186 -11.84 9.65 -12.88
CA ASP A 186 -12.95 10.45 -13.37
C ASP A 186 -12.64 11.03 -14.76
N ASP A 187 -13.61 11.72 -15.35
CA ASP A 187 -13.43 12.36 -16.65
C ASP A 187 -12.27 13.37 -16.66
N GLN A 188 -12.07 14.10 -15.56
CA GLN A 188 -11.05 15.13 -15.50
C GLN A 188 -9.64 14.53 -15.48
N PHE A 189 -9.41 13.49 -14.68
CA PHE A 189 -8.14 12.77 -14.62
C PHE A 189 -7.84 12.09 -15.96
N VAL A 190 -8.84 11.37 -16.51
CA VAL A 190 -8.66 10.60 -17.75
C VAL A 190 -8.47 11.53 -18.94
N ASN A 191 -9.17 12.67 -19.00
CA ASN A 191 -8.97 13.66 -20.03
C ASN A 191 -7.55 14.24 -20.04
N ALA A 192 -6.96 14.49 -18.89
CA ALA A 192 -5.61 15.05 -18.78
C ALA A 192 -4.55 14.18 -19.47
N TYR A 193 -4.69 12.86 -19.39
CA TYR A 193 -3.69 11.93 -19.94
C TYR A 193 -4.06 11.35 -21.31
N PHE A 194 -5.36 11.18 -21.60
CA PHE A 194 -5.80 10.36 -22.73
C PHE A 194 -6.64 11.10 -23.78
N SER A 195 -7.06 12.35 -23.56
CA SER A 195 -7.78 13.12 -24.58
C SER A 195 -6.81 13.85 -25.50
N VAL A 196 -7.27 14.03 -26.75
CA VAL A 196 -6.58 14.79 -27.81
C VAL A 196 -7.61 15.71 -28.46
N THR A 197 -7.38 17.01 -28.40
CA THR A 197 -8.24 18.01 -29.07
C THR A 197 -8.04 18.00 -30.58
N PRO A 198 -9.01 18.51 -31.38
CA PRO A 198 -8.81 18.65 -32.83
C PRO A 198 -7.58 19.51 -33.23
N ALA A 199 -7.28 20.55 -32.45
CA ALA A 199 -6.12 21.39 -32.68
C ALA A 199 -4.81 20.63 -32.45
N GLU A 200 -4.70 19.87 -31.37
CA GLU A 200 -3.54 19.03 -31.07
C GLU A 200 -3.34 17.94 -32.14
N ALA A 201 -4.43 17.28 -32.55
CA ALA A 201 -4.38 16.29 -33.61
C ALA A 201 -3.85 16.88 -34.93
N ALA A 202 -4.27 18.09 -35.28
CA ALA A 202 -3.81 18.77 -36.47
C ALA A 202 -2.33 19.15 -36.39
N VAL A 203 -1.83 19.55 -35.21
CA VAL A 203 -0.41 19.91 -35.01
C VAL A 203 0.47 18.67 -34.96
N ASN A 204 0.06 17.61 -34.26
CA ASN A 204 0.84 16.38 -34.13
C ASN A 204 0.88 15.57 -35.44
N GLY A 205 -0.23 15.48 -36.16
CA GLY A 205 -0.37 14.79 -37.43
C GLY A 205 -0.37 13.25 -37.38
N ASN A 206 -0.01 12.63 -36.22
CA ASN A 206 0.04 11.17 -36.04
C ASN A 206 -1.13 10.63 -35.23
N VAL A 207 -1.91 11.50 -34.59
CA VAL A 207 -3.05 11.16 -33.75
C VAL A 207 -4.34 11.78 -34.30
N PHE A 208 -5.47 11.24 -33.88
CA PHE A 208 -6.80 11.80 -34.18
C PHE A 208 -7.37 12.45 -32.93
N ALA A 209 -8.33 13.36 -33.10
CA ALA A 209 -9.05 13.96 -32.00
C ALA A 209 -9.83 12.88 -31.24
N TYR A 210 -9.71 12.90 -29.93
CA TYR A 210 -10.31 11.88 -29.06
C TYR A 210 -10.73 12.49 -27.72
N GLN A 211 -11.94 12.22 -27.30
CA GLN A 211 -12.45 12.59 -25.98
C GLN A 211 -12.46 11.33 -25.11
N ALA A 212 -11.59 11.28 -24.13
CA ALA A 212 -11.58 10.20 -23.16
C ALA A 212 -12.60 10.44 -22.03
N HIS A 213 -13.10 9.38 -21.43
CA HIS A 213 -14.09 9.40 -20.35
C HIS A 213 -13.59 8.57 -19.16
N GLY A 214 -14.06 8.96 -17.98
CA GLY A 214 -13.77 8.26 -16.74
C GLY A 214 -14.31 6.83 -16.69
N GLY A 215 -13.86 6.08 -15.72
CA GLY A 215 -14.22 4.69 -15.46
C GLY A 215 -13.00 3.85 -15.11
N LEU A 216 -13.06 2.55 -15.38
CA LEU A 216 -11.91 1.65 -15.23
C LEU A 216 -10.86 1.99 -16.29
N THR A 217 -9.69 2.45 -15.86
CA THR A 217 -8.61 2.92 -16.74
C THR A 217 -7.58 1.85 -17.04
N SER A 218 -7.28 0.98 -16.08
CA SER A 218 -6.38 -0.16 -16.32
C SER A 218 -6.70 -1.35 -15.43
N VAL A 219 -6.24 -2.52 -15.89
CA VAL A 219 -6.23 -3.79 -15.15
C VAL A 219 -4.85 -4.41 -15.28
N GLY A 220 -4.40 -5.06 -14.22
CA GLY A 220 -3.08 -5.67 -14.24
C GLY A 220 -2.78 -6.50 -13.02
N GLY A 221 -1.50 -6.61 -12.70
CA GLY A 221 -1.03 -7.32 -11.53
C GLY A 221 0.39 -6.96 -11.16
N LEU A 222 0.69 -7.19 -9.88
CA LEU A 222 2.02 -6.98 -9.31
C LEU A 222 2.42 -8.20 -8.50
N GLY A 223 3.70 -8.55 -8.56
CA GLY A 223 4.32 -9.56 -7.71
C GLY A 223 5.55 -9.00 -7.01
N ALA A 224 5.77 -9.43 -5.77
CA ALA A 224 6.94 -9.04 -5.00
C ALA A 224 7.49 -10.22 -4.17
N ILE A 225 8.80 -10.20 -3.97
CA ILE A 225 9.53 -11.14 -3.14
C ILE A 225 10.40 -10.33 -2.17
N LYS A 226 10.15 -10.47 -0.88
CA LYS A 226 10.96 -9.89 0.18
C LYS A 226 11.79 -10.97 0.86
N TYR A 227 13.05 -10.67 1.13
CA TYR A 227 13.94 -11.49 1.93
C TYR A 227 14.52 -10.69 3.09
N ALA A 228 14.33 -11.17 4.32
CA ALA A 228 14.91 -10.60 5.53
C ALA A 228 16.22 -11.31 5.86
N PHE A 229 17.37 -10.64 5.62
CA PHE A 229 18.70 -11.23 5.95
C PHE A 229 18.99 -11.18 7.44
N SER A 230 18.32 -10.27 8.15
CA SER A 230 18.44 -10.11 9.60
C SER A 230 17.17 -9.45 10.15
N PRO A 231 16.99 -9.37 11.47
CA PRO A 231 15.89 -8.62 12.06
C PRO A 231 15.87 -7.13 11.69
N ALA A 232 17.00 -6.57 11.27
CA ALA A 232 17.13 -5.17 10.92
C ALA A 232 17.14 -4.89 9.41
N TRP A 233 17.47 -5.84 8.56
CA TRP A 233 17.66 -5.60 7.13
C TRP A 233 16.86 -6.55 6.27
N SER A 234 16.20 -6.00 5.26
CA SER A 234 15.49 -6.77 4.24
C SER A 234 15.64 -6.13 2.86
N THR A 235 15.43 -6.94 1.83
CA THR A 235 15.31 -6.46 0.44
C THR A 235 14.03 -7.01 -0.17
N THR A 236 13.34 -6.17 -0.94
CA THR A 236 12.18 -6.53 -1.73
C THR A 236 12.51 -6.30 -3.20
N VAL A 237 12.26 -7.30 -4.05
CA VAL A 237 12.27 -7.18 -5.51
C VAL A 237 10.83 -7.31 -5.97
N PHE A 238 10.40 -6.44 -6.88
CA PHE A 238 9.04 -6.44 -7.37
C PHE A 238 8.95 -6.13 -8.86
N GLY A 239 7.83 -6.49 -9.45
CA GLY A 239 7.49 -6.15 -10.81
C GLY A 239 6.02 -6.34 -11.09
N GLY A 240 5.49 -5.51 -11.98
CA GLY A 240 4.09 -5.49 -12.34
C GLY A 240 3.86 -5.02 -13.77
N VAL A 241 2.67 -5.30 -14.25
CA VAL A 241 2.15 -4.81 -15.52
C VAL A 241 0.68 -4.45 -15.36
N ASN A 242 0.31 -3.26 -15.83
CA ASN A 242 -1.07 -2.84 -15.99
C ASN A 242 -1.33 -2.59 -17.47
N ARG A 243 -2.50 -2.99 -17.96
CA ARG A 243 -2.94 -2.73 -19.31
C ARG A 243 -4.10 -1.78 -19.30
N TYR A 244 -3.99 -0.70 -20.08
CA TYR A 244 -5.08 0.26 -20.20
C TYR A 244 -6.31 -0.39 -20.83
N THR A 245 -7.48 -0.02 -20.32
CA THR A 245 -8.79 -0.54 -20.72
C THR A 245 -9.79 0.62 -20.92
N GLY A 246 -11.03 0.28 -21.26
CA GLY A 246 -12.09 1.27 -21.37
C GLY A 246 -11.73 2.41 -22.30
N SER A 247 -12.06 3.64 -21.91
CA SER A 247 -11.80 4.83 -22.69
C SER A 247 -10.30 5.16 -22.81
N ALA A 248 -9.49 4.83 -21.80
CA ALA A 248 -8.04 5.03 -21.88
C ALA A 248 -7.41 4.22 -23.02
N SER A 249 -7.82 2.97 -23.21
CA SER A 249 -7.30 2.12 -24.28
C SER A 249 -7.73 2.54 -25.69
N GLY A 250 -8.84 3.25 -25.83
CA GLY A 250 -9.30 3.81 -27.11
C GLY A 250 -8.52 5.05 -27.57
N SER A 251 -7.77 5.68 -26.67
CA SER A 251 -7.00 6.89 -26.97
C SER A 251 -5.89 6.62 -27.97
N PRO A 252 -5.65 7.57 -28.93
CA PRO A 252 -4.50 7.49 -29.80
C PRO A 252 -3.17 7.71 -29.07
N ILE A 253 -3.17 8.24 -27.85
CA ILE A 253 -1.96 8.45 -27.06
C ILE A 253 -1.25 7.12 -26.79
N PRO A 254 -1.81 6.15 -26.05
CA PRO A 254 -1.13 4.87 -25.84
C PRO A 254 -1.05 4.02 -27.11
N ASN A 255 -2.02 4.14 -28.02
CA ASN A 255 -2.07 3.29 -29.22
C ASN A 255 -1.09 3.67 -30.33
N ARG A 256 -0.72 4.94 -30.45
CA ARG A 256 0.10 5.44 -31.57
C ARG A 256 1.40 6.09 -31.12
N LEU A 257 1.39 6.75 -29.96
CA LEU A 257 2.55 7.50 -29.48
C LEU A 257 3.29 6.81 -28.35
N GLY A 258 2.59 5.97 -27.58
CA GLY A 258 3.09 5.39 -26.37
C GLY A 258 2.91 3.88 -26.25
N SER A 259 2.39 3.43 -25.13
CA SER A 259 2.16 2.02 -24.81
C SER A 259 0.79 1.81 -24.14
N LEU A 260 0.14 0.71 -24.52
CA LEU A 260 -1.05 0.21 -23.79
C LEU A 260 -0.69 -0.51 -22.51
N ASP A 261 0.55 -0.93 -22.37
CA ASP A 261 1.04 -1.63 -21.19
C ASP A 261 1.91 -0.66 -20.37
N ASP A 262 1.57 -0.56 -19.09
CA ASP A 262 2.27 0.22 -18.08
C ASP A 262 3.06 -0.75 -17.19
N LEU A 263 4.38 -0.65 -17.27
CA LEU A 263 5.31 -1.56 -16.61
C LEU A 263 5.93 -0.90 -15.39
N THR A 264 6.10 -1.67 -14.32
CA THR A 264 6.87 -1.25 -13.16
C THR A 264 7.78 -2.38 -12.69
N ALA A 265 8.97 -2.05 -12.23
CA ALA A 265 9.87 -2.98 -11.59
C ALA A 265 10.86 -2.24 -10.68
N GLY A 266 11.22 -2.83 -9.57
CA GLY A 266 12.15 -2.18 -8.65
C GLY A 266 12.73 -3.08 -7.59
N VAL A 267 13.62 -2.47 -6.81
CA VAL A 267 14.26 -3.10 -5.66
C VAL A 267 14.23 -2.10 -4.50
N ILE A 268 13.78 -2.54 -3.34
CA ILE A 268 13.76 -1.74 -2.11
C ILE A 268 14.62 -2.43 -1.07
N VAL A 269 15.58 -1.69 -0.49
CA VAL A 269 16.31 -2.10 0.70
C VAL A 269 15.69 -1.41 1.89
N ALA A 270 15.37 -2.17 2.94
CA ALA A 270 14.72 -1.64 4.13
C ALA A 270 15.56 -1.88 5.39
N TYR A 271 15.54 -0.87 6.25
CA TYR A 271 16.16 -0.92 7.57
C TYR A 271 15.11 -0.73 8.66
N THR A 272 15.14 -1.65 9.62
CA THR A 272 14.23 -1.69 10.76
C THR A 272 14.99 -1.39 12.04
N PHE A 273 14.49 -0.47 12.85
CA PHE A 273 15.06 -0.09 14.13
C PHE A 273 13.97 0.12 15.18
N THR A 274 14.38 -0.01 16.45
CA THR A 274 13.50 0.24 17.59
C THR A 274 13.64 1.67 18.04
N TRP A 275 12.52 2.33 18.31
CA TRP A 275 12.45 3.66 18.88
C TRP A 275 11.62 3.62 20.18
N ASN A 276 12.27 3.89 21.29
CA ASN A 276 11.64 3.77 22.62
C ASN A 276 10.91 5.05 23.07
N GLY A 277 10.76 6.05 22.17
CA GLY A 277 10.15 7.33 22.52
C GLY A 277 11.01 8.18 23.43
N PHE A 278 10.50 9.35 23.74
CA PHE A 278 11.04 10.20 24.81
C PHE A 278 10.36 9.88 26.12
#